data_397229ec550b25f4b4993dc9d3739fa9
#
_entry.id   397229ec550b25f4b4993dc9d3739fa9
#
_cell.length_a   1.000
_cell.length_b   1.000
_cell.length_c   1.000
_cell.angle_alpha   90.00
_cell.angle_beta   90.00
_cell.angle_gamma   90.00
#
_symmetry.space_group_name_H-M   'P 1'
#
loop_
_entity.id
_entity.type
_entity.pdbx_description
1 polymer ?
#
loop_
_entity_poly.entity_id
_entity_poly.type
_entity_poly.pdbx_seq_one_letter_code
_entity_poly.pdbx_strand_id
1 'polypeptide(L)'
;MAAPGEYTQRAFLNGKMDLSQAEAVADLIASRNVMHLRLAMSQMRGGFSKELATLRDQLLHFTSLIELELDFSDHEELEFADRSELCQLANNIEKVIARLVNSFNVGNAIKNGVPVAIIGETNAGKSTLLNVLLNEDKAIVSDIHGTTRDIIEDTVNIGGITFRFIDTAGIRETSDTIESLGIERTFQKLDQAEIVLWMIDATNAQAQITQLAGQLLPRCERKQLILVYNKADLVDNIQNSIPDNFP
;
A
#
# COMPACT_ATOMS: atom_id res chain seq x y z
N MET A 1 -3.83 17.64 -33.81
CA MET A 1 -4.17 17.73 -32.38
C MET A 1 -3.17 16.88 -31.62
N ALA A 2 -2.73 17.30 -30.43
CA ALA A 2 -1.84 16.52 -29.61
C ALA A 2 -2.58 15.32 -28.99
N ALA A 3 -1.91 14.17 -28.88
CA ALA A 3 -2.44 13.00 -28.19
C ALA A 3 -2.50 13.22 -26.66
N PRO A 4 -3.36 12.48 -25.93
CA PRO A 4 -3.37 12.53 -24.47
C PRO A 4 -1.97 12.25 -23.89
N GLY A 5 -1.48 13.11 -22.98
CA GLY A 5 -0.16 12.98 -22.38
C GLY A 5 1.02 13.45 -23.24
N GLU A 6 0.82 13.80 -24.50
CA GLU A 6 1.90 14.19 -25.42
C GLU A 6 2.69 15.41 -24.93
N TYR A 7 2.03 16.37 -24.28
CA TYR A 7 2.72 17.55 -23.72
C TYR A 7 3.72 17.15 -22.65
N THR A 8 3.33 16.30 -21.71
CA THR A 8 4.21 15.81 -20.63
C THR A 8 5.33 14.94 -21.19
N GLN A 9 5.03 14.07 -22.17
CA GLN A 9 6.01 13.26 -22.87
C GLN A 9 7.08 14.13 -23.56
N ARG A 10 6.68 15.16 -24.27
CA ARG A 10 7.61 16.09 -24.92
C ARG A 10 8.45 16.87 -23.90
N ALA A 11 7.87 17.28 -22.77
CA ALA A 11 8.58 17.97 -21.72
C ALA A 11 9.65 17.06 -21.09
N PHE A 12 9.35 15.79 -20.84
CA PHE A 12 10.31 14.80 -20.39
C PHE A 12 11.44 14.57 -21.40
N LEU A 13 11.11 14.31 -22.68
CA LEU A 13 12.11 14.10 -23.73
C LEU A 13 13.03 15.29 -23.94
N ASN A 14 12.55 16.50 -23.69
CA ASN A 14 13.34 17.74 -23.78
C ASN A 14 14.04 18.12 -22.46
N GLY A 15 14.06 17.23 -21.46
CA GLY A 15 14.75 17.46 -20.18
C GLY A 15 14.14 18.59 -19.32
N LYS A 16 12.88 18.97 -19.55
CA LYS A 16 12.18 20.00 -18.75
C LYS A 16 11.63 19.47 -17.46
N MET A 17 11.46 18.17 -17.36
CA MET A 17 11.05 17.45 -16.16
C MET A 17 11.66 16.04 -16.19
N ASP A 18 11.82 15.44 -15.02
CA ASP A 18 12.20 14.04 -14.89
C ASP A 18 10.97 13.09 -14.96
N LEU A 19 11.23 11.78 -14.97
CA LEU A 19 10.18 10.78 -15.09
C LEU A 19 9.23 10.81 -13.88
N SER A 20 9.76 11.01 -12.67
CA SER A 20 8.96 11.12 -11.44
C SER A 20 8.00 12.31 -11.49
N GLN A 21 8.47 13.44 -12.01
CA GLN A 21 7.65 14.64 -12.21
C GLN A 21 6.58 14.42 -13.30
N ALA A 22 6.94 13.72 -14.38
CA ALA A 22 6.00 13.38 -15.45
C ALA A 22 4.88 12.44 -14.96
N GLU A 23 5.22 11.45 -14.14
CA GLU A 23 4.28 10.56 -13.49
C GLU A 23 3.37 11.31 -12.50
N ALA A 24 3.94 12.25 -11.74
CA ALA A 24 3.19 13.09 -10.81
C ALA A 24 2.11 13.95 -11.50
N VAL A 25 2.30 14.34 -12.77
CA VAL A 25 1.25 15.03 -13.55
C VAL A 25 0.06 14.11 -13.79
N ALA A 26 0.29 12.83 -14.12
CA ALA A 26 -0.79 11.86 -14.27
C ALA A 26 -1.51 11.60 -12.94
N ASP A 27 -0.76 11.47 -11.85
CA ASP A 27 -1.30 11.29 -10.50
C ASP A 27 -2.13 12.50 -10.05
N LEU A 28 -1.71 13.71 -10.41
CA LEU A 28 -2.46 14.94 -10.14
C LEU A 28 -3.84 14.92 -10.81
N ILE A 29 -3.89 14.49 -12.06
CA ILE A 29 -5.12 14.38 -12.83
C ILE A 29 -6.03 13.26 -12.28
N ALA A 30 -5.43 12.14 -11.86
CA ALA A 30 -6.15 10.98 -11.33
C ALA A 30 -6.50 11.10 -9.85
N SER A 31 -6.06 12.16 -9.16
CA SER A 31 -6.22 12.29 -7.71
C SER A 31 -7.70 12.35 -7.30
N ARG A 32 -8.10 11.46 -6.37
CA ARG A 32 -9.47 11.35 -5.86
C ARG A 32 -9.65 11.90 -4.45
N ASN A 33 -8.55 12.23 -3.76
CA ASN A 33 -8.58 12.80 -2.41
C ASN A 33 -7.49 13.85 -2.21
N VAL A 34 -7.65 14.69 -1.17
CA VAL A 34 -6.74 15.81 -0.89
C VAL A 34 -5.33 15.33 -0.55
N MET A 35 -5.19 14.16 0.08
CA MET A 35 -3.87 13.61 0.42
C MET A 35 -3.12 13.18 -0.84
N HIS A 36 -3.79 12.49 -1.76
CA HIS A 36 -3.21 12.12 -3.05
C HIS A 36 -2.80 13.35 -3.86
N LEU A 37 -3.66 14.39 -3.90
CA LEU A 37 -3.35 15.65 -4.55
C LEU A 37 -2.08 16.31 -3.98
N ARG A 38 -1.94 16.37 -2.65
CA ARG A 38 -0.75 16.93 -1.98
C ARG A 38 0.51 16.13 -2.28
N LEU A 39 0.41 14.80 -2.31
CA LEU A 39 1.52 13.92 -2.63
C LEU A 39 1.99 14.15 -4.08
N ALA A 40 1.08 14.15 -5.04
CA ALA A 40 1.37 14.41 -6.45
C ALA A 40 1.99 15.81 -6.65
N MET A 41 1.48 16.82 -5.99
CA MET A 41 2.06 18.18 -6.00
C MET A 41 3.48 18.22 -5.44
N SER A 42 3.77 17.48 -4.38
CA SER A 42 5.11 17.38 -3.79
C SER A 42 6.10 16.71 -4.75
N GLN A 43 5.68 15.62 -5.39
CA GLN A 43 6.48 14.91 -6.41
C GLN A 43 6.74 15.79 -7.62
N MET A 44 5.72 16.49 -8.13
CA MET A 44 5.85 17.41 -9.26
C MET A 44 6.86 18.54 -9.00
N ARG A 45 7.02 18.98 -7.75
CA ARG A 45 8.06 19.96 -7.33
C ARG A 45 9.47 19.37 -7.29
N GLY A 46 9.65 18.08 -7.57
CA GLY A 46 10.95 17.41 -7.64
C GLY A 46 11.59 17.14 -6.28
N GLY A 47 10.81 16.99 -5.21
CA GLY A 47 11.35 16.76 -3.86
C GLY A 47 12.25 15.52 -3.79
N PHE A 48 11.78 14.40 -4.34
CA PHE A 48 12.50 13.13 -4.39
C PHE A 48 13.79 13.22 -5.23
N SER A 49 13.69 13.75 -6.44
CA SER A 49 14.83 13.88 -7.37
C SER A 49 15.95 14.77 -6.82
N LYS A 50 15.60 15.84 -6.10
CA LYS A 50 16.59 16.72 -5.46
C LYS A 50 17.35 16.02 -4.34
N GLU A 51 16.65 15.22 -3.53
CA GLU A 51 17.28 14.47 -2.44
C GLU A 51 18.26 13.42 -2.97
N LEU A 52 17.87 12.66 -4.01
CA LEU A 52 18.75 11.71 -4.68
C LEU A 52 19.95 12.41 -5.37
N ALA A 53 19.73 13.56 -5.98
CA ALA A 53 20.83 14.34 -6.59
C ALA A 53 21.86 14.75 -5.53
N THR A 54 21.43 15.20 -4.35
CA THR A 54 22.33 15.55 -3.25
C THR A 54 23.17 14.36 -2.80
N LEU A 55 22.54 13.19 -2.61
CA LEU A 55 23.27 11.95 -2.24
C LEU A 55 24.27 11.53 -3.33
N ARG A 56 23.87 11.61 -4.60
CA ARG A 56 24.75 11.33 -5.74
C ARG A 56 25.97 12.24 -5.74
N ASP A 57 25.78 13.53 -5.55
CA ASP A 57 26.87 14.52 -5.57
C ASP A 57 27.83 14.30 -4.40
N GLN A 58 27.34 13.93 -3.21
CA GLN A 58 28.17 13.54 -2.07
C GLN A 58 28.99 12.27 -2.37
N LEU A 59 28.38 11.24 -2.98
CA LEU A 59 29.09 10.03 -3.39
C LEU A 59 30.17 10.32 -4.43
N LEU A 60 29.86 11.14 -5.44
CA LEU A 60 30.83 11.53 -6.46
C LEU A 60 32.00 12.29 -5.86
N HIS A 61 31.76 13.24 -4.95
CA HIS A 61 32.79 13.94 -4.24
C HIS A 61 33.69 12.98 -3.46
N PHE A 62 33.11 12.04 -2.72
CA PHE A 62 33.86 11.06 -1.97
C PHE A 62 34.66 10.11 -2.86
N THR A 63 34.11 9.67 -3.99
CA THR A 63 34.80 8.84 -4.99
C THR A 63 36.03 9.60 -5.55
N SER A 64 35.87 10.90 -5.83
CA SER A 64 36.99 11.72 -6.32
C SER A 64 38.11 11.84 -5.30
N LEU A 65 37.82 11.88 -4.01
CA LEU A 65 38.85 11.90 -2.95
C LEU A 65 39.59 10.56 -2.89
N ILE A 66 38.91 9.44 -3.03
CA ILE A 66 39.53 8.10 -3.09
C ILE A 66 40.42 7.96 -4.33
N GLU A 67 39.96 8.41 -5.50
CA GLU A 67 40.74 8.39 -6.73
C GLU A 67 42.01 9.22 -6.56
N LEU A 68 41.91 10.40 -5.95
CA LEU A 68 43.04 11.24 -5.66
C LEU A 68 44.06 10.56 -4.72
N GLU A 69 43.58 9.89 -3.65
CA GLU A 69 44.41 9.13 -2.73
C GLU A 69 45.14 7.97 -3.43
N LEU A 70 44.47 7.28 -4.35
CA LEU A 70 45.08 6.22 -5.15
C LEU A 70 46.14 6.73 -6.11
N ASP A 71 45.91 7.85 -6.78
CA ASP A 71 46.87 8.47 -7.72
C ASP A 71 48.12 8.98 -7.02
N PHE A 72 48.02 9.39 -5.76
CA PHE A 72 49.13 9.86 -4.94
C PHE A 72 49.59 8.85 -3.88
N SER A 73 49.27 7.60 -4.04
CA SER A 73 49.58 6.52 -3.09
C SER A 73 51.07 6.29 -2.82
N ASP A 74 51.95 6.82 -3.67
CA ASP A 74 53.44 6.83 -3.49
C ASP A 74 53.90 7.83 -2.44
N HIS A 75 53.02 8.72 -1.96
CA HIS A 75 53.31 9.71 -0.93
C HIS A 75 52.63 9.29 0.39
N GLU A 76 53.35 8.60 1.26
CA GLU A 76 52.87 8.02 2.52
C GLU A 76 52.26 9.01 3.53
N GLU A 77 52.33 10.33 3.29
CA GLU A 77 51.89 11.35 4.26
C GLU A 77 50.57 12.06 3.86
N LEU A 78 49.93 11.68 2.75
CA LEU A 78 48.76 12.39 2.23
C LEU A 78 47.49 11.50 2.35
N GLU A 79 46.69 11.73 3.37
CA GLU A 79 45.31 11.21 3.46
C GLU A 79 44.34 12.25 2.89
N PHE A 80 43.73 11.97 1.73
CA PHE A 80 42.71 12.84 1.11
C PHE A 80 41.29 12.43 1.49
N ALA A 81 41.09 11.17 1.87
CA ALA A 81 39.76 10.62 2.23
C ALA A 81 39.80 10.04 3.64
N ASP A 82 39.14 10.71 4.56
CA ASP A 82 38.96 10.17 5.90
C ASP A 82 37.92 8.99 5.90
N ARG A 83 38.34 7.84 6.37
CA ARG A 83 37.48 6.66 6.50
C ARG A 83 36.28 6.91 7.42
N SER A 84 36.39 7.82 8.38
CA SER A 84 35.29 8.20 9.27
C SER A 84 34.22 8.97 8.50
N GLU A 85 34.61 9.84 7.58
CA GLU A 85 33.69 10.56 6.69
C GLU A 85 32.94 9.61 5.74
N LEU A 86 33.63 8.60 5.19
CA LEU A 86 33.01 7.55 4.39
C LEU A 86 31.93 6.79 5.17
N CYS A 87 32.26 6.36 6.39
CA CYS A 87 31.30 5.66 7.23
C CYS A 87 30.10 6.56 7.58
N GLN A 88 30.32 7.84 7.85
CA GLN A 88 29.22 8.79 8.08
C GLN A 88 28.36 9.00 6.84
N LEU A 89 28.97 9.12 5.67
CA LEU A 89 28.25 9.25 4.40
C LEU A 89 27.43 8.00 4.11
N ALA A 90 28.01 6.80 4.25
CA ALA A 90 27.30 5.54 4.08
C ALA A 90 26.09 5.41 5.02
N ASN A 91 26.26 5.75 6.30
CA ASN A 91 25.18 5.76 7.28
C ASN A 91 24.10 6.79 6.95
N ASN A 92 24.47 7.96 6.41
CA ASN A 92 23.50 8.97 5.99
C ASN A 92 22.69 8.48 4.77
N ILE A 93 23.35 7.86 3.80
CA ILE A 93 22.70 7.27 2.64
C ILE A 93 21.72 6.18 3.07
N GLU A 94 22.14 5.27 3.95
CA GLU A 94 21.27 4.22 4.49
C GLU A 94 20.03 4.81 5.16
N LYS A 95 20.18 5.81 6.03
CA LYS A 95 19.06 6.48 6.70
C LYS A 95 18.09 7.13 5.72
N VAL A 96 18.62 7.81 4.69
CA VAL A 96 17.77 8.46 3.69
C VAL A 96 17.02 7.41 2.87
N ILE A 97 17.71 6.35 2.42
CA ILE A 97 17.07 5.26 1.67
C ILE A 97 16.02 4.55 2.52
N ALA A 98 16.32 4.23 3.78
CA ALA A 98 15.35 3.61 4.69
C ALA A 98 14.11 4.49 4.89
N ARG A 99 14.28 5.80 5.03
CA ARG A 99 13.17 6.75 5.11
C ARG A 99 12.34 6.77 3.83
N LEU A 100 12.99 6.77 2.66
CA LEU A 100 12.32 6.75 1.36
C LEU A 100 11.54 5.44 1.15
N VAL A 101 12.11 4.29 1.50
CA VAL A 101 11.44 2.99 1.45
C VAL A 101 10.20 2.96 2.36
N ASN A 102 10.34 3.45 3.60
CA ASN A 102 9.21 3.52 4.53
C ASN A 102 8.12 4.49 4.05
N SER A 103 8.52 5.63 3.46
CA SER A 103 7.57 6.59 2.90
C SER A 103 6.84 6.07 1.66
N PHE A 104 7.45 5.12 0.92
CA PHE A 104 6.83 4.49 -0.24
C PHE A 104 5.57 3.72 0.12
N ASN A 105 5.59 2.96 1.22
CA ASN A 105 4.42 2.22 1.68
C ASN A 105 3.25 3.15 2.01
N VAL A 106 3.53 4.26 2.68
CA VAL A 106 2.53 5.30 2.99
C VAL A 106 2.04 5.98 1.71
N GLY A 107 2.95 6.34 0.80
CA GLY A 107 2.62 6.95 -0.48
C GLY A 107 1.75 6.02 -1.36
N ASN A 108 2.09 4.74 -1.39
CA ASN A 108 1.32 3.71 -2.12
C ASN A 108 -0.09 3.53 -1.54
N ALA A 109 -0.23 3.51 -0.21
CA ALA A 109 -1.54 3.48 0.45
C ALA A 109 -2.38 4.74 0.15
N ILE A 110 -1.75 5.91 0.05
CA ILE A 110 -2.43 7.16 -0.30
C ILE A 110 -2.86 7.16 -1.78
N LYS A 111 -2.00 6.65 -2.69
CA LYS A 111 -2.23 6.63 -4.14
C LYS A 111 -3.23 5.55 -4.54
N ASN A 112 -3.00 4.32 -4.11
CA ASN A 112 -3.73 3.12 -4.55
C ASN A 112 -4.79 2.64 -3.56
N GLY A 113 -4.86 3.27 -2.39
CA GLY A 113 -5.69 2.83 -1.27
C GLY A 113 -5.06 1.68 -0.48
N VAL A 114 -5.48 1.53 0.77
CA VAL A 114 -5.06 0.44 1.65
C VAL A 114 -5.80 -0.83 1.23
N PRO A 115 -5.09 -1.90 0.84
CA PRO A 115 -5.75 -3.13 0.40
C PRO A 115 -6.34 -3.89 1.58
N VAL A 116 -7.65 -4.20 1.50
CA VAL A 116 -8.44 -4.88 2.53
C VAL A 116 -9.01 -6.18 1.97
N ALA A 117 -8.77 -7.29 2.65
CA ALA A 117 -9.44 -8.55 2.37
C ALA A 117 -10.55 -8.82 3.39
N ILE A 118 -11.73 -9.25 2.93
CA ILE A 118 -12.81 -9.74 3.78
C ILE A 118 -12.86 -11.26 3.64
N ILE A 119 -12.67 -11.96 4.74
CA ILE A 119 -12.68 -13.42 4.81
C ILE A 119 -13.72 -13.90 5.83
N GLY A 120 -14.11 -15.14 5.73
CA GLY A 120 -15.09 -15.77 6.63
C GLY A 120 -15.91 -16.82 5.89
N GLU A 121 -16.64 -17.63 6.64
CA GLU A 121 -17.52 -18.68 6.09
C GLU A 121 -18.64 -18.14 5.21
N THR A 122 -19.28 -19.04 4.47
CA THR A 122 -20.50 -18.74 3.72
C THR A 122 -21.57 -18.22 4.67
N ASN A 123 -22.32 -17.20 4.28
CA ASN A 123 -23.35 -16.55 5.09
C ASN A 123 -22.87 -15.85 6.39
N ALA A 124 -21.58 -15.67 6.60
CA ALA A 124 -21.06 -14.85 7.71
C ALA A 124 -21.42 -13.36 7.61
N GLY A 125 -21.95 -12.89 6.47
CA GLY A 125 -22.38 -11.51 6.26
C GLY A 125 -21.39 -10.63 5.49
N LYS A 126 -20.40 -11.21 4.82
CA LYS A 126 -19.36 -10.49 4.04
C LYS A 126 -19.96 -9.54 3.00
N SER A 127 -20.90 -10.02 2.19
CA SER A 127 -21.57 -9.21 1.15
C SER A 127 -22.40 -8.08 1.74
N THR A 128 -23.05 -8.33 2.87
CA THR A 128 -23.84 -7.32 3.57
C THR A 128 -22.96 -6.20 4.10
N LEU A 129 -21.85 -6.54 4.76
CA LEU A 129 -20.87 -5.56 5.26
C LEU A 129 -20.31 -4.71 4.11
N LEU A 130 -19.85 -5.37 3.02
CA LEU A 130 -19.31 -4.67 1.86
C LEU A 130 -20.34 -3.71 1.26
N ASN A 131 -21.58 -4.15 1.09
CA ASN A 131 -22.64 -3.32 0.52
C ASN A 131 -23.00 -2.12 1.42
N VAL A 132 -22.97 -2.26 2.73
CA VAL A 132 -23.17 -1.15 3.67
C VAL A 132 -22.06 -0.12 3.52
N LEU A 133 -20.81 -0.56 3.56
CA LEU A 133 -19.64 0.31 3.41
C LEU A 133 -19.63 1.08 2.07
N LEU A 134 -19.95 0.40 0.98
CA LEU A 134 -20.01 1.01 -0.36
C LEU A 134 -21.21 1.96 -0.54
N ASN A 135 -22.33 1.69 0.10
CA ASN A 135 -23.51 2.57 0.01
C ASN A 135 -23.36 3.84 0.84
N GLU A 136 -22.66 3.78 1.98
CA GLU A 136 -22.33 4.97 2.76
C GLU A 136 -21.43 5.93 1.98
N ASP A 137 -20.46 5.43 1.23
CA ASP A 137 -19.56 6.26 0.42
C ASP A 137 -20.27 6.89 -0.79
N LYS A 138 -21.18 6.14 -1.45
CA LYS A 138 -21.99 6.66 -2.56
C LYS A 138 -22.93 7.79 -2.16
N ALA A 139 -23.35 7.85 -0.92
CA ALA A 139 -24.19 8.94 -0.39
C ALA A 139 -23.43 10.27 -0.25
N ILE A 140 -22.09 10.22 -0.26
CA ILE A 140 -21.22 11.39 -0.07
C ILE A 140 -20.67 11.93 -1.40
N VAL A 141 -20.62 11.10 -2.46
CA VAL A 141 -20.03 11.46 -3.76
C VAL A 141 -21.14 11.54 -4.82
N SER A 142 -21.49 12.76 -5.22
CA SER A 142 -22.41 13.02 -6.34
C SER A 142 -21.80 12.63 -7.68
N ASP A 143 -22.59 11.95 -8.50
CA ASP A 143 -22.51 11.68 -9.93
C ASP A 143 -21.37 12.32 -10.72
N ILE A 144 -20.31 11.56 -10.95
CA ILE A 144 -19.48 11.71 -12.16
C ILE A 144 -19.35 10.34 -12.79
N HIS A 145 -20.19 10.08 -13.78
CA HIS A 145 -20.08 8.96 -14.69
C HIS A 145 -18.94 9.24 -15.68
N GLY A 146 -18.01 8.34 -15.78
CA GLY A 146 -17.09 8.29 -16.93
C GLY A 146 -15.71 7.71 -16.62
N THR A 147 -15.52 6.58 -17.18
CA THR A 147 -14.35 5.99 -17.83
C THR A 147 -13.85 4.66 -17.29
N THR A 148 -13.84 3.72 -18.24
CA THR A 148 -13.03 2.50 -18.41
C THR A 148 -13.35 1.27 -17.56
N ARG A 149 -13.68 0.22 -18.29
CA ARG A 149 -13.80 -1.20 -17.90
C ARG A 149 -12.44 -1.78 -17.50
N ASP A 150 -11.92 -1.40 -16.36
CA ASP A 150 -10.87 -2.14 -15.68
C ASP A 150 -11.41 -2.51 -14.31
N ILE A 151 -11.22 -3.76 -13.90
CA ILE A 151 -11.59 -4.45 -12.67
C ILE A 151 -12.15 -3.47 -11.63
N ILE A 152 -13.46 -3.47 -11.42
CA ILE A 152 -14.14 -2.61 -10.45
C ILE A 152 -13.70 -3.09 -9.05
N GLU A 153 -12.57 -2.61 -8.59
CA GLU A 153 -12.17 -2.74 -7.20
C GLU A 153 -13.07 -1.78 -6.41
N ASP A 154 -13.83 -2.31 -5.48
CA ASP A 154 -14.69 -1.51 -4.63
C ASP A 154 -13.81 -0.73 -3.64
N THR A 155 -13.88 0.58 -3.68
CA THR A 155 -13.12 1.48 -2.80
C THR A 155 -14.07 2.26 -1.89
N VAL A 156 -13.66 2.49 -0.65
CA VAL A 156 -14.37 3.30 0.35
C VAL A 156 -13.40 4.34 0.93
N ASN A 157 -13.84 5.57 1.07
CA ASN A 157 -13.05 6.63 1.70
C ASN A 157 -13.52 6.85 3.15
N ILE A 158 -12.64 6.55 4.11
CA ILE A 158 -12.91 6.73 5.53
C ILE A 158 -11.88 7.71 6.10
N GLY A 159 -12.34 8.86 6.57
CA GLY A 159 -11.45 9.86 7.16
C GLY A 159 -10.37 10.42 6.22
N GLY A 160 -10.62 10.42 4.90
CA GLY A 160 -9.66 10.87 3.88
C GLY A 160 -8.65 9.79 3.44
N ILE A 161 -8.75 8.57 3.96
CA ILE A 161 -7.97 7.41 3.55
C ILE A 161 -8.86 6.52 2.69
N THR A 162 -8.35 6.14 1.51
CA THR A 162 -9.04 5.21 0.62
C THR A 162 -8.71 3.78 1.01
N PHE A 163 -9.72 2.96 1.25
CA PHE A 163 -9.61 1.51 1.46
C PHE A 163 -10.11 0.79 0.22
N ARG A 164 -9.32 -0.15 -0.27
CA ARG A 164 -9.59 -0.90 -1.51
C ARG A 164 -9.87 -2.36 -1.16
N PHE A 165 -11.11 -2.79 -1.39
CA PHE A 165 -11.52 -4.17 -1.12
C PHE A 165 -11.08 -5.09 -2.26
N ILE A 166 -10.27 -6.10 -1.94
CA ILE A 166 -9.71 -7.04 -2.92
C ILE A 166 -10.75 -8.11 -3.26
N ASP A 167 -10.94 -8.34 -4.57
CA ASP A 167 -11.77 -9.42 -5.13
C ASP A 167 -13.19 -9.50 -4.55
N THR A 168 -13.90 -8.41 -4.73
CA THR A 168 -15.31 -8.28 -4.33
C THR A 168 -16.26 -9.11 -5.21
N ALA A 169 -15.84 -9.53 -6.40
CA ALA A 169 -16.63 -10.37 -7.29
C ALA A 169 -17.01 -11.72 -6.63
N GLY A 170 -16.04 -12.39 -5.98
CA GLY A 170 -16.30 -13.62 -5.25
C GLY A 170 -17.16 -13.46 -3.97
N ILE A 171 -17.32 -12.21 -3.51
CA ILE A 171 -18.20 -11.88 -2.38
C ILE A 171 -19.63 -11.65 -2.86
N ARG A 172 -19.81 -11.16 -4.09
CA ARG A 172 -21.11 -10.84 -4.70
C ARG A 172 -21.80 -12.06 -5.30
N GLU A 173 -21.01 -13.00 -5.84
CA GLU A 173 -21.53 -14.25 -6.40
C GLU A 173 -21.66 -15.32 -5.31
N THR A 174 -22.79 -15.35 -4.64
CA THR A 174 -23.19 -16.46 -3.77
C THR A 174 -23.74 -17.61 -4.61
N SER A 175 -22.88 -18.35 -5.29
CA SER A 175 -23.27 -19.62 -5.91
C SER A 175 -22.44 -20.76 -5.33
N ASP A 176 -23.19 -21.67 -4.72
CA ASP A 176 -22.82 -22.91 -4.05
C ASP A 176 -22.07 -23.91 -4.94
N THR A 177 -20.87 -23.64 -5.38
CA THR A 177 -20.06 -24.72 -5.96
C THR A 177 -18.56 -24.45 -5.83
N ILE A 178 -17.89 -25.39 -5.17
CA ILE A 178 -16.44 -25.59 -5.11
C ILE A 178 -15.76 -25.02 -3.85
N GLU A 179 -15.93 -25.73 -2.77
CA GLU A 179 -15.29 -25.48 -1.46
C GLU A 179 -13.75 -25.54 -1.49
N SER A 180 -13.15 -26.37 -2.33
CA SER A 180 -11.69 -26.55 -2.37
C SER A 180 -10.94 -25.47 -3.16
N LEU A 181 -11.51 -24.94 -4.24
CA LEU A 181 -10.94 -23.80 -5.00
C LEU A 181 -11.12 -22.46 -4.27
N GLY A 182 -12.08 -22.38 -3.34
CA GLY A 182 -12.33 -21.20 -2.53
C GLY A 182 -11.23 -20.89 -1.50
N ILE A 183 -10.63 -21.92 -0.91
CA ILE A 183 -9.59 -21.77 0.13
C ILE A 183 -8.31 -21.19 -0.47
N GLU A 184 -7.86 -21.70 -1.61
CA GLU A 184 -6.62 -21.25 -2.26
C GLU A 184 -6.74 -19.80 -2.76
N ARG A 185 -7.87 -19.42 -3.33
CA ARG A 185 -8.17 -18.03 -3.69
C ARG A 185 -8.24 -17.12 -2.47
N THR A 186 -8.80 -17.58 -1.36
CA THR A 186 -8.83 -16.82 -0.11
C THR A 186 -7.43 -16.53 0.40
N PHE A 187 -6.51 -17.48 0.31
CA PHE A 187 -5.12 -17.28 0.71
C PHE A 187 -4.35 -16.32 -0.21
N GLN A 188 -4.58 -16.38 -1.52
CA GLN A 188 -4.01 -15.41 -2.46
C GLN A 188 -4.47 -13.96 -2.17
N LYS A 189 -5.72 -13.79 -1.77
CA LYS A 189 -6.27 -12.49 -1.33
C LYS A 189 -5.59 -12.01 -0.05
N LEU A 190 -5.39 -12.91 0.90
CA LEU A 190 -4.68 -12.58 2.14
C LEU A 190 -3.26 -12.06 1.86
N ASP A 191 -2.54 -12.69 0.94
CA ASP A 191 -1.16 -12.30 0.64
C ASP A 191 -1.04 -10.87 0.10
N GLN A 192 -2.08 -10.37 -0.58
CA GLN A 192 -2.14 -9.02 -1.15
C GLN A 192 -2.69 -7.96 -0.19
N ALA A 193 -3.33 -8.36 0.91
CA ALA A 193 -3.97 -7.45 1.84
C ALA A 193 -3.00 -6.92 2.90
N GLU A 194 -3.17 -5.67 3.30
CA GLU A 194 -2.57 -5.05 4.48
C GLU A 194 -3.47 -5.19 5.71
N ILE A 195 -4.81 -5.12 5.47
CA ILE A 195 -5.82 -5.29 6.50
C ILE A 195 -6.67 -6.50 6.15
N VAL A 196 -6.93 -7.34 7.13
CA VAL A 196 -7.77 -8.53 6.99
C VAL A 196 -8.95 -8.40 7.95
N LEU A 197 -10.16 -8.33 7.38
CA LEU A 197 -11.40 -8.40 8.14
C LEU A 197 -11.87 -9.85 8.18
N TRP A 198 -11.74 -10.50 9.32
CA TRP A 198 -12.24 -11.86 9.51
C TRP A 198 -13.64 -11.81 10.09
N MET A 199 -14.62 -12.07 9.21
CA MET A 199 -16.05 -12.14 9.56
C MET A 199 -16.37 -13.49 10.19
N ILE A 200 -16.86 -13.45 11.42
CA ILE A 200 -17.23 -14.61 12.23
C ILE A 200 -18.72 -14.52 12.54
N ASP A 201 -19.45 -15.59 12.30
CA ASP A 201 -20.82 -15.71 12.77
C ASP A 201 -20.80 -15.99 14.29
N ALA A 202 -21.31 -15.05 15.07
CA ALA A 202 -21.29 -15.13 16.53
C ALA A 202 -22.01 -16.38 17.09
N THR A 203 -22.99 -16.92 16.33
CA THR A 203 -23.73 -18.13 16.73
C THR A 203 -22.87 -19.39 16.72
N ASN A 204 -21.76 -19.42 15.96
CA ASN A 204 -20.86 -20.57 15.84
C ASN A 204 -19.37 -20.18 15.85
N ALA A 205 -19.02 -19.15 16.61
CA ALA A 205 -17.71 -18.53 16.59
C ALA A 205 -16.58 -19.48 16.96
N GLN A 206 -16.74 -20.28 18.02
CA GLN A 206 -15.73 -21.21 18.52
C GLN A 206 -15.29 -22.22 17.45
N ALA A 207 -16.24 -22.82 16.73
CA ALA A 207 -15.93 -23.79 15.67
C ALA A 207 -15.21 -23.15 14.50
N GLN A 208 -15.65 -21.97 14.04
CA GLN A 208 -15.03 -21.22 12.94
C GLN A 208 -13.60 -20.82 13.26
N ILE A 209 -13.36 -20.31 14.48
CA ILE A 209 -12.02 -19.93 14.93
C ILE A 209 -11.12 -21.17 14.97
N THR A 210 -11.56 -22.26 15.60
CA THR A 210 -10.76 -23.49 15.72
C THR A 210 -10.37 -24.06 14.36
N GLN A 211 -11.28 -24.00 13.39
CA GLN A 211 -11.06 -24.54 12.04
C GLN A 211 -10.07 -23.70 11.21
N LEU A 212 -10.17 -22.39 11.27
CA LEU A 212 -9.44 -21.48 10.37
C LEU A 212 -8.19 -20.82 10.99
N ALA A 213 -8.13 -20.67 12.32
CA ALA A 213 -7.06 -19.95 12.99
C ALA A 213 -5.67 -20.49 12.65
N GLY A 214 -5.49 -21.82 12.67
CA GLY A 214 -4.21 -22.48 12.41
C GLY A 214 -3.64 -22.18 11.01
N GLN A 215 -4.48 -21.89 10.03
CA GLN A 215 -4.08 -21.58 8.66
C GLN A 215 -3.98 -20.08 8.41
N LEU A 216 -4.79 -19.29 9.11
CA LEU A 216 -4.94 -17.86 8.91
C LEU A 216 -3.86 -17.05 9.67
N LEU A 217 -3.66 -17.34 10.96
CA LEU A 217 -2.79 -16.56 11.82
C LEU A 217 -1.36 -16.46 11.32
N PRO A 218 -0.70 -17.55 10.84
CA PRO A 218 0.67 -17.46 10.33
C PRO A 218 0.79 -16.53 9.11
N ARG A 219 -0.28 -16.38 8.32
CA ARG A 219 -0.31 -15.50 7.14
C ARG A 219 -0.63 -14.04 7.50
N CYS A 220 -1.08 -13.79 8.70
CA CYS A 220 -1.44 -12.46 9.19
C CYS A 220 -0.38 -11.84 10.13
N GLU A 221 0.75 -12.50 10.40
CA GLU A 221 1.79 -12.02 11.33
C GLU A 221 2.27 -10.57 11.08
N ARG A 222 2.24 -10.12 9.82
CA ARG A 222 2.67 -8.77 9.43
C ARG A 222 1.52 -7.89 8.94
N LYS A 223 0.27 -8.30 9.17
CA LYS A 223 -0.93 -7.64 8.68
C LYS A 223 -1.81 -7.24 9.86
N GLN A 224 -2.64 -6.23 9.64
CA GLN A 224 -3.65 -5.87 10.63
C GLN A 224 -4.85 -6.82 10.51
N LEU A 225 -4.97 -7.75 11.45
CA LEU A 225 -6.12 -8.64 11.55
C LEU A 225 -7.20 -8.02 12.45
N ILE A 226 -8.42 -7.91 11.93
CA ILE A 226 -9.58 -7.42 12.65
C ILE A 226 -10.66 -8.51 12.65
N LEU A 227 -11.04 -8.96 13.83
CA LEU A 227 -12.15 -9.90 14.01
C LEU A 227 -13.47 -9.15 14.05
N VAL A 228 -14.41 -9.56 13.22
CA VAL A 228 -15.74 -8.96 13.15
C VAL A 228 -16.79 -10.02 13.49
N TYR A 229 -17.33 -9.97 14.69
CA TYR A 229 -18.42 -10.84 15.11
C TYR A 229 -19.74 -10.30 14.58
N ASN A 230 -20.28 -10.98 13.58
CA ASN A 230 -21.57 -10.65 13.00
C ASN A 230 -22.70 -11.46 13.65
N LYS A 231 -23.93 -11.01 13.50
CA LYS A 231 -25.15 -11.60 14.11
C LYS A 231 -25.07 -11.66 15.65
N ALA A 232 -24.44 -10.65 16.23
CA ALA A 232 -24.28 -10.54 17.68
C ALA A 232 -25.61 -10.42 18.44
N ASP A 233 -26.65 -9.99 17.75
CA ASP A 233 -28.03 -9.92 18.22
C ASP A 233 -28.66 -11.27 18.50
N LEU A 234 -28.09 -12.35 17.99
CA LEU A 234 -28.57 -13.73 18.17
C LEU A 234 -27.89 -14.47 19.33
N VAL A 235 -26.96 -13.83 20.04
CA VAL A 235 -26.21 -14.47 21.16
C VAL A 235 -26.21 -13.57 22.38
N ASP A 236 -26.43 -14.19 23.55
CA ASP A 236 -26.48 -13.45 24.83
C ASP A 236 -25.10 -12.97 25.32
N ASN A 237 -24.00 -13.63 24.94
CA ASN A 237 -22.66 -13.28 25.39
C ASN A 237 -21.57 -13.70 24.40
N ILE A 238 -20.86 -12.73 23.82
CA ILE A 238 -19.78 -12.96 22.85
C ILE A 238 -18.44 -13.28 23.53
N GLN A 239 -18.22 -12.83 24.77
CA GLN A 239 -16.94 -12.96 25.46
C GLN A 239 -16.43 -14.39 25.66
N ASN A 240 -17.34 -15.36 25.70
CA ASN A 240 -17.00 -16.79 25.83
C ASN A 240 -16.54 -17.44 24.50
N SER A 241 -16.53 -16.71 23.41
CA SER A 241 -16.22 -17.22 22.06
C SER A 241 -14.82 -16.89 21.60
N ILE A 242 -14.08 -16.07 22.34
CA ILE A 242 -12.68 -15.72 22.04
C ILE A 242 -11.76 -16.70 22.76
N PRO A 243 -10.89 -17.45 22.07
CA PRO A 243 -9.88 -18.28 22.73
C PRO A 243 -8.94 -17.42 23.57
N ASP A 244 -8.61 -17.86 24.79
CA ASP A 244 -7.71 -17.15 25.74
C ASP A 244 -6.31 -16.85 25.18
N ASN A 245 -5.90 -17.55 24.12
CA ASN A 245 -4.59 -17.41 23.44
C ASN A 245 -4.70 -16.76 22.06
N PHE A 246 -5.70 -15.96 21.80
CA PHE A 246 -5.78 -15.20 20.54
C PHE A 246 -4.83 -13.99 20.63
N PRO A 247 -3.92 -13.78 19.65
CA PRO A 247 -2.97 -12.69 19.68
C PRO A 247 -3.60 -11.32 19.56
#